data_af4eb5101d9aff5f41ee3f3edddd7001
#
_entry.id   af4eb5101d9aff5f41ee3f3edddd7001
#
_cell.length_a   1.000
_cell.length_b   1.000
_cell.length_c   1.000
_cell.angle_alpha   90.00
_cell.angle_beta   90.00
_cell.angle_gamma   90.00
#
_symmetry.space_group_name_H-M   'P 1'
#
loop_
_entity.id
_entity.type
_entity.pdbx_description
1 polymer ?
#
loop_
_entity_poly.entity_id
_entity_poly.type
_entity_poly.pdbx_seq_one_letter_code
_entity_poly.pdbx_strand_id
1 'polypeptide(L)'
;MCIRDRGNPYEIYWNDCNDARGFTIFDTETLEHTHVNNPYRMFYNIYYEDTDHQTFDTREYENKIVKVIVRKKSNSKKFEKFIDKLYSANVADLKTVENFEVGDPEEFEAFESEDTLSILNRYIQEAEINLDKSVLQDIMRTTYQEACELI
;
A
#
# COMPACT_ATOMS: atom_id res chain seq x y z
N MET A 1 25.12 -3.16 -18.12
CA MET A 1 24.48 -1.97 -18.68
C MET A 1 23.06 -1.94 -18.17
N CYS A 2 22.79 -1.16 -17.12
CA CYS A 2 21.42 -1.04 -16.62
C CYS A 2 20.66 -0.11 -17.55
N ILE A 3 19.78 -0.67 -18.36
CA ILE A 3 18.77 0.09 -19.08
C ILE A 3 17.81 0.57 -17.98
N ARG A 4 18.01 1.79 -17.47
CA ARG A 4 16.97 2.45 -16.69
C ARG A 4 15.80 2.64 -17.63
N ASP A 5 14.73 1.95 -17.34
CA ASP A 5 13.45 2.23 -17.98
C ASP A 5 13.12 3.69 -17.69
N ARG A 6 13.08 4.48 -18.75
CA ARG A 6 12.81 5.90 -18.68
C ARG A 6 11.37 6.18 -19.02
N GLY A 7 10.55 5.22 -18.61
CA GLY A 7 9.15 5.08 -18.86
C GLY A 7 8.32 6.34 -18.63
N ASN A 8 7.29 6.22 -17.83
CA ASN A 8 6.28 7.27 -17.66
C ASN A 8 6.85 8.52 -16.98
N PRO A 9 6.49 9.73 -17.48
CA PRO A 9 6.94 10.98 -16.89
C PRO A 9 6.28 11.30 -15.55
N TYR A 10 5.29 10.50 -15.12
CA TYR A 10 4.56 10.63 -13.87
C TYR A 10 4.21 9.24 -13.30
N GLU A 11 3.80 9.19 -12.06
CA GLU A 11 3.35 7.96 -11.39
C GLU A 11 2.00 7.50 -11.99
N ILE A 12 1.88 6.21 -12.35
CA ILE A 12 0.64 5.61 -12.88
C ILE A 12 0.07 4.56 -11.92
N TYR A 13 0.96 3.85 -11.22
CA TYR A 13 0.59 2.77 -10.32
C TYR A 13 1.21 2.96 -8.94
N TRP A 14 0.72 2.21 -7.96
CA TRP A 14 1.27 2.22 -6.60
C TRP A 14 2.75 1.84 -6.53
N ASN A 15 3.23 1.01 -7.44
CA ASN A 15 4.64 0.63 -7.54
C ASN A 15 5.54 1.82 -7.91
N ASP A 16 4.97 2.86 -8.49
CA ASP A 16 5.70 4.08 -8.87
C ASP A 16 5.84 5.05 -7.70
N CYS A 17 5.15 4.79 -6.60
CA CYS A 17 5.20 5.61 -5.40
C CYS A 17 6.64 5.70 -4.88
N ASN A 18 7.14 6.93 -4.75
CA ASN A 18 8.53 7.25 -4.41
C ASN A 18 9.57 7.03 -5.53
N ASP A 19 9.19 6.62 -6.73
CA ASP A 19 10.10 6.55 -7.85
C ASP A 19 10.39 7.93 -8.43
N ALA A 20 11.64 8.12 -8.89
CA ALA A 20 12.06 9.32 -9.58
C ALA A 20 11.53 9.32 -11.03
N ARG A 21 10.26 9.65 -11.19
CA ARG A 21 9.62 9.79 -12.51
C ARG A 21 9.98 11.12 -13.14
N GLY A 22 9.97 11.18 -14.48
CA GLY A 22 10.36 12.39 -15.21
C GLY A 22 10.60 12.13 -16.68
N PHE A 23 11.36 13.00 -17.31
CA PHE A 23 11.76 12.87 -18.70
C PHE A 23 13.27 13.03 -18.87
N THR A 24 13.78 12.59 -19.99
CA THR A 24 15.20 12.67 -20.30
C THR A 24 15.42 13.56 -21.51
N ILE A 25 16.33 14.52 -21.36
CA ILE A 25 16.86 15.32 -22.44
C ILE A 25 18.09 14.58 -23.00
N PHE A 26 18.11 14.32 -24.27
CA PHE A 26 19.25 13.74 -24.96
C PHE A 26 19.86 14.78 -25.89
N ASP A 27 21.14 15.10 -25.68
CA ASP A 27 21.91 15.98 -26.57
C ASP A 27 22.53 15.14 -27.67
N THR A 28 22.15 15.46 -28.91
CA THR A 28 22.62 14.71 -30.11
C THR A 28 24.04 15.07 -30.55
N GLU A 29 24.59 16.18 -30.07
CA GLU A 29 25.97 16.61 -30.41
C GLU A 29 26.96 15.99 -29.42
N THR A 30 26.66 16.08 -28.11
CA THR A 30 27.54 15.56 -27.07
C THR A 30 27.27 14.09 -26.75
N LEU A 31 26.14 13.53 -27.21
CA LEU A 31 25.65 12.18 -26.90
C LEU A 31 25.39 11.96 -25.40
N GLU A 32 25.21 13.03 -24.67
CA GLU A 32 24.91 13.01 -23.26
C GLU A 32 23.39 12.98 -22.99
N HIS A 33 23.01 12.52 -21.83
CA HIS A 33 21.62 12.54 -21.42
C HIS A 33 21.49 13.07 -20.00
N THR A 34 20.48 13.90 -19.80
CA THR A 34 20.14 14.48 -18.50
C THR A 34 18.70 14.10 -18.14
N HIS A 35 18.53 13.49 -16.98
CA HIS A 35 17.20 13.18 -16.46
C HIS A 35 16.66 14.37 -15.66
N VAL A 36 15.43 14.77 -15.99
CA VAL A 36 14.69 15.83 -15.28
C VAL A 36 13.56 15.19 -14.50
N ASN A 37 13.65 15.20 -13.17
CA ASN A 37 12.65 14.63 -12.30
C ASN A 37 11.35 15.44 -12.35
N ASN A 38 10.23 14.74 -12.34
CA ASN A 38 8.92 15.33 -12.12
C ASN A 38 8.74 15.62 -10.62
N PRO A 39 8.55 16.87 -10.20
CA PRO A 39 8.35 17.20 -8.80
C PRO A 39 6.93 16.87 -8.31
N TYR A 40 5.99 16.58 -9.22
CA TYR A 40 4.59 16.36 -8.89
C TYR A 40 4.34 14.88 -8.63
N ARG A 41 4.00 14.55 -7.40
CA ARG A 41 3.65 13.20 -6.97
C ARG A 41 2.14 13.03 -6.95
N MET A 42 1.68 11.82 -7.27
CA MET A 42 0.26 11.45 -7.25
C MET A 42 -0.07 10.47 -6.13
N PHE A 43 0.82 9.53 -5.83
CA PHE A 43 0.61 8.47 -4.86
C PHE A 43 1.38 8.71 -3.58
N TYR A 44 0.70 8.52 -2.44
CA TYR A 44 1.28 8.69 -1.11
C TYR A 44 0.94 7.50 -0.22
N ASN A 45 1.95 6.88 0.38
CA ASN A 45 1.78 5.90 1.44
C ASN A 45 1.96 6.59 2.80
N ILE A 46 0.97 6.44 3.67
CA ILE A 46 1.00 6.97 5.04
C ILE A 46 0.97 5.78 5.99
N TYR A 47 2.00 5.66 6.81
CA TYR A 47 2.04 4.67 7.90
C TYR A 47 1.41 5.30 9.13
N TYR A 48 0.26 4.76 9.55
CA TYR A 48 -0.53 5.34 10.63
C TYR A 48 0.24 5.46 11.95
N GLU A 49 1.05 4.45 12.30
CA GLU A 49 1.81 4.40 13.54
C GLU A 49 2.98 5.40 13.58
N ASP A 50 3.57 5.68 12.42
CA ASP A 50 4.73 6.57 12.30
C ASP A 50 4.31 8.05 12.18
N THR A 51 2.99 8.30 12.12
CA THR A 51 2.45 9.64 11.90
C THR A 51 2.06 10.29 13.23
N ASP A 52 2.56 11.50 13.48
CA ASP A 52 2.08 12.30 14.60
C ASP A 52 0.71 12.92 14.26
N HIS A 53 -0.36 12.32 14.81
CA HIS A 53 -1.73 12.71 14.54
C HIS A 53 -2.10 14.13 14.97
N GLN A 54 -1.29 14.77 15.84
CA GLN A 54 -1.55 16.12 16.34
C GLN A 54 -1.03 17.19 15.36
N THR A 55 0.16 16.97 14.82
CA THR A 55 0.85 17.89 13.92
C THR A 55 0.66 17.57 12.43
N PHE A 56 -0.06 16.48 12.12
CA PHE A 56 -0.25 16.01 10.76
C PHE A 56 -0.94 17.04 9.87
N ASP A 57 -0.20 17.52 8.87
CA ASP A 57 -0.68 18.47 7.87
C ASP A 57 -1.26 17.72 6.67
N THR A 58 -2.54 17.88 6.43
CA THR A 58 -3.26 17.21 5.34
C THR A 58 -3.24 17.98 4.02
N ARG A 59 -2.76 19.21 3.99
CA ARG A 59 -2.76 20.06 2.77
C ARG A 59 -1.92 19.49 1.63
N GLU A 60 -0.88 18.75 1.98
CA GLU A 60 -0.01 18.07 1.00
C GLU A 60 -0.75 17.01 0.18
N TYR A 61 -1.82 16.44 0.75
CA TYR A 61 -2.56 15.33 0.16
C TYR A 61 -3.79 15.75 -0.63
N GLU A 62 -4.05 17.04 -0.78
CA GLU A 62 -5.16 17.55 -1.59
C GLU A 62 -5.02 17.09 -3.05
N ASN A 63 -6.10 16.50 -3.59
CA ASN A 63 -6.15 15.91 -4.93
C ASN A 63 -5.09 14.80 -5.18
N LYS A 64 -4.62 14.13 -4.12
CA LYS A 64 -3.69 13.00 -4.20
C LYS A 64 -4.39 11.67 -3.94
N ILE A 65 -3.77 10.60 -4.41
CA ILE A 65 -4.19 9.23 -4.15
C ILE A 65 -3.40 8.74 -2.94
N VAL A 66 -4.10 8.46 -1.85
CA VAL A 66 -3.49 8.18 -0.55
C VAL A 66 -3.78 6.74 -0.11
N LYS A 67 -2.76 6.03 0.31
CA LYS A 67 -2.88 4.71 0.95
C LYS A 67 -2.45 4.85 2.42
N VAL A 68 -3.37 4.55 3.33
CA VAL A 68 -3.09 4.50 4.76
C VAL A 68 -2.82 3.04 5.13
N ILE A 69 -1.62 2.77 5.58
CA ILE A 69 -1.16 1.45 6.02
C ILE A 69 -1.20 1.42 7.54
N VAL A 70 -1.98 0.49 8.09
CA VAL A 70 -2.17 0.31 9.53
C VAL A 70 -1.63 -1.04 9.94
N ARG A 71 -0.55 -1.07 10.71
CA ARG A 71 0.04 -2.31 11.26
C ARG A 71 -0.60 -2.68 12.59
N LYS A 72 -0.90 -1.67 13.42
CA LYS A 72 -1.44 -1.88 14.76
C LYS A 72 -2.51 -0.83 15.09
N LYS A 73 -3.73 -1.25 15.24
CA LYS A 73 -4.86 -0.38 15.56
C LYS A 73 -5.00 -0.22 17.08
N SER A 74 -4.30 0.73 17.66
CA SER A 74 -4.35 0.95 19.12
C SER A 74 -5.62 1.64 19.61
N ASN A 75 -6.32 2.42 18.77
CA ASN A 75 -7.54 3.14 19.14
C ASN A 75 -8.40 3.48 17.91
N SER A 76 -9.52 2.76 17.76
CA SER A 76 -10.44 2.93 16.63
C SER A 76 -10.94 4.36 16.47
N LYS A 77 -11.31 5.05 17.56
CA LYS A 77 -11.83 6.43 17.51
C LYS A 77 -10.78 7.46 17.05
N LYS A 78 -9.50 7.23 17.37
CA LYS A 78 -8.42 8.10 16.88
C LYS A 78 -8.16 7.87 15.40
N PHE A 79 -8.23 6.61 14.98
CA PHE A 79 -8.09 6.24 13.60
C PHE A 79 -9.20 6.83 12.73
N GLU A 80 -10.47 6.70 13.13
CA GLU A 80 -11.60 7.30 12.43
C GLU A 80 -11.40 8.81 12.23
N LYS A 81 -11.03 9.53 13.30
CA LYS A 81 -10.73 10.97 13.20
C LYS A 81 -9.58 11.30 12.25
N PHE A 82 -8.59 10.44 12.16
CA PHE A 82 -7.48 10.59 11.24
C PHE A 82 -7.95 10.43 9.78
N ILE A 83 -8.75 9.40 9.52
CA ILE A 83 -9.36 9.17 8.21
C ILE A 83 -10.29 10.33 7.82
N ASP A 84 -11.12 10.83 8.76
CA ASP A 84 -11.99 11.99 8.53
C ASP A 84 -11.20 13.25 8.16
N LYS A 85 -10.02 13.47 8.77
CA LYS A 85 -9.13 14.57 8.39
C LYS A 85 -8.65 14.47 6.95
N LEU A 86 -8.30 13.27 6.48
CA LEU A 86 -7.88 13.03 5.10
C LEU A 86 -9.03 13.24 4.12
N TYR A 87 -10.22 12.75 4.42
CA TYR A 87 -11.41 13.03 3.60
C TYR A 87 -11.72 14.53 3.54
N SER A 88 -11.58 15.24 4.67
CA SER A 88 -11.79 16.69 4.74
C SER A 88 -10.74 17.48 3.95
N ALA A 89 -9.57 16.91 3.71
CA ALA A 89 -8.52 17.49 2.88
C ALA A 89 -8.75 17.32 1.37
N ASN A 90 -9.88 16.75 0.97
CA ASN A 90 -10.24 16.56 -0.45
C ASN A 90 -9.20 15.72 -1.21
N VAL A 91 -8.78 14.60 -0.63
CA VAL A 91 -7.95 13.61 -1.33
C VAL A 91 -8.74 13.04 -2.53
N ALA A 92 -8.04 12.74 -3.64
CA ALA A 92 -8.68 12.21 -4.83
C ALA A 92 -9.19 10.77 -4.63
N ASP A 93 -8.42 9.96 -3.91
CA ASP A 93 -8.79 8.61 -3.50
C ASP A 93 -8.11 8.27 -2.17
N LEU A 94 -8.78 7.50 -1.33
CA LEU A 94 -8.27 7.05 -0.03
C LEU A 94 -8.46 5.54 0.12
N LYS A 95 -7.37 4.80 0.13
CA LYS A 95 -7.35 3.37 0.39
C LYS A 95 -6.75 3.09 1.76
N THR A 96 -7.43 2.30 2.57
CA THR A 96 -6.91 1.82 3.85
C THR A 96 -6.50 0.35 3.72
N VAL A 97 -5.27 0.03 4.12
CA VAL A 97 -4.76 -1.34 4.18
C VAL A 97 -4.41 -1.63 5.63
N GLU A 98 -5.13 -2.56 6.22
CA GLU A 98 -4.87 -3.02 7.59
C GLU A 98 -4.00 -4.27 7.50
N ASN A 99 -2.70 -4.14 7.82
CA ASN A 99 -1.80 -5.27 7.98
C ASN A 99 -1.92 -5.75 9.42
N PHE A 100 -2.71 -6.77 9.64
CA PHE A 100 -2.74 -7.45 10.94
C PHE A 100 -1.43 -8.21 11.11
N GLU A 101 -0.48 -7.68 11.90
CA GLU A 101 0.52 -8.54 12.52
C GLU A 101 -0.24 -9.60 13.31
N VAL A 102 0.12 -10.85 13.08
CA VAL A 102 -0.50 -12.05 13.64
C VAL A 102 -0.67 -11.91 15.16
N GLY A 103 -1.79 -11.32 15.57
CA GLY A 103 -2.32 -11.39 16.91
C GLY A 103 -3.38 -12.47 16.94
N ASP A 104 -3.51 -13.14 18.06
CA ASP A 104 -4.30 -14.34 18.34
C ASP A 104 -5.46 -14.68 17.37
N PRO A 105 -5.62 -15.97 17.01
CA PRO A 105 -6.69 -16.44 16.11
C PRO A 105 -8.11 -16.11 16.59
N GLU A 106 -8.29 -15.71 17.84
CA GLU A 106 -9.61 -15.45 18.45
C GLU A 106 -10.21 -14.07 18.10
N GLU A 107 -9.43 -13.11 17.54
CA GLU A 107 -9.96 -11.81 17.14
C GLU A 107 -10.57 -11.78 15.71
N PHE A 108 -10.49 -12.89 14.98
CA PHE A 108 -10.95 -12.97 13.59
C PHE A 108 -12.46 -13.15 13.39
N GLU A 109 -13.23 -13.40 14.45
CA GLU A 109 -14.67 -13.71 14.35
C GLU A 109 -15.61 -12.51 14.18
N ALA A 110 -15.10 -11.27 14.07
CA ALA A 110 -15.95 -10.07 14.12
C ALA A 110 -16.19 -9.34 12.78
N PHE A 111 -15.76 -9.86 11.63
CA PHE A 111 -16.03 -9.21 10.34
C PHE A 111 -16.89 -10.09 9.42
N GLU A 112 -18.18 -9.76 9.33
CA GLU A 112 -19.17 -10.36 8.42
C GLU A 112 -19.01 -9.95 6.94
N SER A 113 -17.81 -9.78 6.43
CA SER A 113 -17.55 -9.86 5.00
C SER A 113 -16.56 -11.00 4.78
N GLU A 114 -16.93 -11.98 3.96
CA GLU A 114 -16.01 -13.07 3.60
C GLU A 114 -14.73 -12.46 3.02
N ASP A 115 -13.73 -12.26 3.89
CA ASP A 115 -12.42 -11.80 3.50
C ASP A 115 -11.75 -12.85 2.61
N THR A 116 -10.95 -12.39 1.64
CA THR A 116 -10.21 -13.25 0.72
C THR A 116 -9.41 -14.34 1.45
N LEU A 117 -8.84 -14.02 2.61
CA LEU A 117 -8.14 -15.00 3.46
C LEU A 117 -9.07 -16.10 4.00
N SER A 118 -10.28 -15.76 4.39
CA SER A 118 -11.26 -16.75 4.86
C SER A 118 -11.68 -17.72 3.75
N ILE A 119 -11.87 -17.20 2.52
CA ILE A 119 -12.16 -18.01 1.34
C ILE A 119 -10.99 -18.95 1.02
N LEU A 120 -9.77 -18.44 1.04
CA LEU A 120 -8.57 -19.22 0.78
C LEU A 120 -8.33 -20.30 1.84
N ASN A 121 -8.54 -19.98 3.12
CA ASN A 121 -8.44 -20.94 4.22
C ASN A 121 -9.47 -22.07 4.06
N ARG A 122 -10.73 -21.73 3.72
CA ARG A 122 -11.77 -22.73 3.46
C ARG A 122 -11.37 -23.64 2.29
N TYR A 123 -10.83 -23.07 1.22
CA TYR A 123 -10.37 -23.84 0.08
C TYR A 123 -9.26 -24.85 0.44
N ILE A 124 -8.27 -24.44 1.27
CA ILE A 124 -7.22 -25.35 1.77
C ILE A 124 -7.82 -26.46 2.65
N GLN A 125 -8.81 -26.13 3.48
CA GLN A 125 -9.44 -27.14 4.35
C GLN A 125 -10.21 -28.18 3.55
N GLU A 126 -10.88 -27.77 2.48
CA GLU A 126 -11.68 -28.66 1.61
C GLU A 126 -10.83 -29.44 0.62
N ALA A 127 -9.61 -28.99 0.30
CA ALA A 127 -8.73 -29.65 -0.66
C ALA A 127 -8.21 -31.00 -0.12
N GLU A 128 -8.32 -32.02 -0.95
CA GLU A 128 -7.76 -33.36 -0.69
C GLU A 128 -6.25 -33.35 -1.05
N ILE A 129 -5.41 -32.87 -0.14
CA ILE A 129 -3.96 -32.82 -0.33
C ILE A 129 -3.24 -33.59 0.77
N ASN A 130 -2.15 -34.29 0.39
CA ASN A 130 -1.30 -35.06 1.32
C ASN A 130 -0.20 -34.20 1.97
N LEU A 131 -0.42 -32.91 2.13
CA LEU A 131 0.49 -31.97 2.77
C LEU A 131 -0.12 -31.48 4.08
N ASP A 132 0.76 -31.03 4.99
CA ASP A 132 0.30 -30.43 6.24
C ASP A 132 -0.44 -29.14 5.93
N LYS A 133 -1.74 -29.12 6.20
CA LYS A 133 -2.61 -27.99 5.90
C LYS A 133 -2.25 -26.74 6.71
N SER A 134 -1.68 -26.90 7.91
CA SER A 134 -1.25 -25.78 8.73
C SER A 134 -0.09 -25.02 8.10
N VAL A 135 0.90 -25.75 7.58
CA VAL A 135 2.05 -25.16 6.87
C VAL A 135 1.59 -24.44 5.58
N LEU A 136 0.63 -25.01 4.88
CA LEU A 136 0.05 -24.42 3.67
C LEU A 136 -0.70 -23.12 3.98
N GLN A 137 -1.45 -23.09 5.08
CA GLN A 137 -2.15 -21.90 5.54
C GLN A 137 -1.18 -20.77 5.91
N ASP A 138 -0.08 -21.09 6.59
CA ASP A 138 0.94 -20.11 6.98
C ASP A 138 1.65 -19.53 5.74
N ILE A 139 2.04 -20.39 4.79
CA ILE A 139 2.67 -19.94 3.53
C ILE A 139 1.70 -19.02 2.77
N MET A 140 0.46 -19.45 2.60
CA MET A 140 -0.55 -18.68 1.87
C MET A 140 -0.79 -17.32 2.53
N ARG A 141 -0.91 -17.30 3.86
CA ARG A 141 -1.11 -16.07 4.63
C ARG A 141 0.06 -15.10 4.45
N THR A 142 1.30 -15.58 4.57
CA THR A 142 2.50 -14.78 4.37
C THR A 142 2.56 -14.22 2.95
N THR A 143 2.33 -15.06 1.95
CA THR A 143 2.35 -14.65 0.54
C THR A 143 1.24 -13.63 0.22
N TYR A 144 0.06 -13.80 0.81
CA TYR A 144 -1.03 -12.84 0.64
C TYR A 144 -0.71 -11.49 1.26
N GLN A 145 -0.09 -11.47 2.45
CA GLN A 145 0.36 -10.24 3.11
C GLN A 145 1.42 -9.52 2.27
N GLU A 146 2.44 -10.24 1.80
CA GLU A 146 3.47 -9.69 0.91
C GLU A 146 2.84 -9.13 -0.38
N ALA A 147 1.89 -9.83 -0.98
CA ALA A 147 1.18 -9.34 -2.17
C ALA A 147 0.38 -8.06 -1.88
N CYS A 148 -0.25 -7.94 -0.72
CA CYS A 148 -0.98 -6.72 -0.33
C CYS A 148 -0.05 -5.52 -0.08
N GLU A 149 1.19 -5.77 0.31
CA GLU A 149 2.20 -4.71 0.48
C GLU A 149 2.72 -4.18 -0.87
N LEU A 150 2.72 -5.04 -1.90
CA LEU A 150 3.21 -4.71 -3.25
C LEU A 150 2.14 -4.03 -4.14
N ILE A 151 0.87 -4.11 -3.79
CA ILE A 151 -0.26 -3.52 -4.53
C ILE A 151 -0.69 -2.21 -3.87
#